data_845b41860eef2d69ee38eea9f5041919
#
_entry.id   845b41860eef2d69ee38eea9f5041919
#
_cell.length_a   1.000
_cell.length_b   1.000
_cell.length_c   1.000
_cell.angle_alpha   90.00
_cell.angle_beta   90.00
_cell.angle_gamma   90.00
#
_symmetry.space_group_name_H-M   'P 1'
#
loop_
_entity.id
_entity.type
_entity.pdbx_description
1 polymer ?
#
loop_
_entity_poly.entity_id
_entity_poly.type
_entity_poly.pdbx_seq_one_letter_code
_entity_poly.pdbx_strand_id
1 'polypeptide(L)'
;MSFIEFKHIGKKYAGAEHKSVDDFNLNIEEKEFIAFVGPSGCGKSTTLRMIAGFEEITEGDLYIDGKRVNETAPRDRGIAMVFQNYALYPHMTVEKNIGYGLKNMKMPADQIKKKVDWAIDILGLQEFRYRKPKNLSGGQRQRVALGRAIVKNQKVFLMDEPLSNLDAKLRVSMRTEISKLHREMSATTIYVTHDQVEAMTMADRIVIMKEGVIQQVGKPMELYDHPVNKFVAGFIGSPQMNFFDVTLKGNEVTFEDGNKLMLPEAILKKLNGKEGEMTLGIRGEDLKMDGQNLELYKENKMKAVITDTEVMGNENNLYFQFGGCQAVARVSKYEISQVGDEIEFVFMPSKIHFFDKETEMNYL
;
A
#
# COMPACT_ATOMS: atom_id res chain seq x y z
N MET A 1 -12.48 6.41 20.09
CA MET A 1 -12.05 7.84 20.01
C MET A 1 -10.80 7.88 19.18
N SER A 2 -10.74 8.81 18.25
CA SER A 2 -9.55 9.00 17.40
C SER A 2 -8.32 9.32 18.27
N PHE A 3 -7.21 8.65 18.00
CA PHE A 3 -5.94 8.86 18.71
C PHE A 3 -5.04 9.87 18.00
N ILE A 4 -5.04 9.82 16.64
CA ILE A 4 -4.39 10.84 15.80
C ILE A 4 -5.46 11.40 14.86
N GLU A 5 -5.62 12.74 14.86
CA GLU A 5 -6.60 13.41 14.01
C GLU A 5 -5.92 14.43 13.12
N PHE A 6 -6.17 14.32 11.83
CA PHE A 6 -5.80 15.31 10.82
C PHE A 6 -7.05 16.07 10.41
N LYS A 7 -7.03 17.37 10.59
CA LYS A 7 -8.16 18.27 10.25
C LYS A 7 -7.68 19.29 9.22
N HIS A 8 -8.07 19.09 7.97
CA HIS A 8 -7.75 19.98 6.84
C HIS A 8 -6.25 20.27 6.70
N ILE A 9 -5.40 19.25 6.91
CA ILE A 9 -3.96 19.41 6.85
C ILE A 9 -3.52 19.73 5.43
N GLY A 10 -2.79 20.83 5.30
CA GLY A 10 -2.14 21.25 4.07
C GLY A 10 -0.67 21.54 4.26
N LYS A 11 0.12 21.23 3.22
CA LYS A 11 1.54 21.61 3.15
C LYS A 11 1.85 22.21 1.79
N LYS A 12 2.28 23.47 1.82
CA LYS A 12 2.83 24.15 0.64
C LYS A 12 4.25 24.63 0.97
N TYR A 13 5.23 24.22 0.16
CA TYR A 13 6.60 24.70 0.28
C TYR A 13 6.75 26.11 -0.31
N ALA A 14 7.66 26.89 0.23
CA ALA A 14 7.94 28.23 -0.28
C ALA A 14 8.38 28.16 -1.76
N GLY A 15 7.73 28.93 -2.61
CA GLY A 15 8.00 28.97 -4.06
C GLY A 15 7.39 27.82 -4.87
N ALA A 16 6.72 26.85 -4.26
CA ALA A 16 5.99 25.82 -5.00
C ALA A 16 4.67 26.35 -5.56
N GLU A 17 4.30 25.95 -6.78
CA GLU A 17 3.00 26.27 -7.37
C GLU A 17 1.88 25.50 -6.68
N HIS A 18 2.09 24.20 -6.44
CA HIS A 18 1.11 23.29 -5.87
C HIS A 18 1.43 22.88 -4.43
N LYS A 19 0.42 22.51 -3.69
CA LYS A 19 0.57 21.90 -2.36
C LYS A 19 1.12 20.48 -2.49
N SER A 20 2.03 20.10 -1.62
CA SER A 20 2.53 18.71 -1.50
C SER A 20 1.57 17.83 -0.72
N VAL A 21 0.72 18.42 0.12
CA VAL A 21 -0.42 17.78 0.81
C VAL A 21 -1.54 18.79 0.80
N ASP A 22 -2.73 18.38 0.36
CA ASP A 22 -3.89 19.26 0.25
C ASP A 22 -5.12 18.63 0.89
N ASP A 23 -5.75 19.37 1.78
CA ASP A 23 -6.95 19.00 2.53
C ASP A 23 -6.95 17.56 3.08
N PHE A 24 -5.85 17.16 3.71
CA PHE A 24 -5.70 15.81 4.23
C PHE A 24 -6.49 15.67 5.53
N ASN A 25 -7.56 14.88 5.48
CA ASN A 25 -8.46 14.58 6.59
C ASN A 25 -8.41 13.08 6.93
N LEU A 26 -8.01 12.72 8.15
CA LEU A 26 -7.89 11.33 8.56
C LEU A 26 -8.01 11.20 10.08
N ASN A 27 -8.70 10.15 10.52
CA ASN A 27 -8.73 9.73 11.90
C ASN A 27 -8.07 8.35 12.03
N ILE A 28 -7.09 8.23 12.94
CA ILE A 28 -6.37 6.98 13.23
C ILE A 28 -6.71 6.58 14.67
N GLU A 29 -7.04 5.32 14.87
CA GLU A 29 -7.38 4.79 16.19
C GLU A 29 -6.12 4.40 16.99
N GLU A 30 -6.26 4.26 18.29
CA GLU A 30 -5.16 3.81 19.14
C GLU A 30 -4.81 2.35 18.81
N LYS A 31 -3.51 2.06 18.68
CA LYS A 31 -2.95 0.73 18.34
C LYS A 31 -3.27 0.25 16.92
N GLU A 32 -3.72 1.12 16.05
CA GLU A 32 -3.95 0.81 14.65
C GLU A 32 -2.63 0.77 13.88
N PHE A 33 -2.50 -0.17 12.95
CA PHE A 33 -1.46 -0.18 11.92
C PHE A 33 -2.04 0.42 10.63
N ILE A 34 -1.64 1.61 10.26
CA ILE A 34 -2.10 2.25 9.04
C ILE A 34 -0.95 2.47 8.05
N ALA A 35 -1.18 2.12 6.79
CA ALA A 35 -0.19 2.31 5.73
C ALA A 35 -0.58 3.46 4.80
N PHE A 36 0.36 4.36 4.49
CA PHE A 36 0.22 5.38 3.45
C PHE A 36 0.91 4.87 2.18
N VAL A 37 0.17 4.75 1.09
CA VAL A 37 0.66 4.26 -0.19
C VAL A 37 0.30 5.22 -1.33
N GLY A 38 1.07 5.16 -2.41
CA GLY A 38 0.86 5.98 -3.59
C GLY A 38 2.14 6.16 -4.39
N PRO A 39 2.09 6.79 -5.56
CA PRO A 39 3.25 7.07 -6.39
C PRO A 39 4.32 7.90 -5.68
N SER A 40 5.55 7.91 -6.22
CA SER A 40 6.59 8.79 -5.72
C SER A 40 6.15 10.27 -5.83
N GLY A 41 6.44 11.05 -4.79
CA GLY A 41 6.09 12.47 -4.75
C GLY A 41 4.62 12.80 -4.38
N CYS A 42 3.75 11.82 -4.10
CA CYS A 42 2.35 12.10 -3.75
C CYS A 42 2.10 12.63 -2.31
N GLY A 43 3.14 12.95 -1.53
CA GLY A 43 3.00 13.59 -0.22
C GLY A 43 3.15 12.67 1.01
N LYS A 44 3.31 11.35 0.87
CA LYS A 44 3.41 10.38 1.99
C LYS A 44 4.45 10.74 3.04
N SER A 45 5.73 10.85 2.62
CA SER A 45 6.83 11.18 3.54
C SER A 45 6.71 12.59 4.09
N THR A 46 6.14 13.54 3.34
CA THR A 46 5.83 14.89 3.83
C THR A 46 4.81 14.81 4.97
N THR A 47 3.72 14.06 4.79
CA THR A 47 2.71 13.84 5.83
C THR A 47 3.32 13.17 7.05
N LEU A 48 4.14 12.14 6.86
CA LEU A 48 4.83 11.46 7.97
C LEU A 48 5.75 12.42 8.73
N ARG A 49 6.49 13.30 8.02
CA ARG A 49 7.38 14.31 8.64
C ARG A 49 6.61 15.39 9.36
N MET A 50 5.42 15.76 8.90
CA MET A 50 4.53 16.68 9.63
C MET A 50 4.08 16.06 10.96
N ILE A 51 3.75 14.77 10.99
CA ILE A 51 3.42 14.05 12.25
C ILE A 51 4.62 14.07 13.19
N ALA A 52 5.83 13.77 12.67
CA ALA A 52 7.05 13.76 13.45
C ALA A 52 7.49 15.16 13.94
N GLY A 53 6.95 16.23 13.35
CA GLY A 53 7.34 17.61 13.62
C GLY A 53 8.63 18.03 12.94
N PHE A 54 9.08 17.31 11.90
CA PHE A 54 10.22 17.68 11.06
C PHE A 54 9.84 18.60 9.89
N GLU A 55 8.54 18.70 9.61
CA GLU A 55 7.96 19.63 8.65
C GLU A 55 6.84 20.42 9.32
N GLU A 56 6.79 21.71 9.03
CA GLU A 56 5.72 22.58 9.50
C GLU A 56 4.44 22.32 8.73
N ILE A 57 3.32 22.32 9.43
CA ILE A 57 1.98 22.29 8.86
C ILE A 57 1.64 23.70 8.40
N THR A 58 1.27 23.87 7.12
CA THR A 58 0.96 25.21 6.58
C THR A 58 -0.50 25.57 6.82
N GLU A 59 -1.40 24.58 6.80
CA GLU A 59 -2.82 24.75 7.01
C GLU A 59 -3.37 23.58 7.83
N GLY A 60 -4.45 23.82 8.58
CA GLY A 60 -5.14 22.80 9.36
C GLY A 60 -4.46 22.46 10.68
N ASP A 61 -5.00 21.47 11.36
CA ASP A 61 -4.62 21.10 12.72
C ASP A 61 -4.36 19.61 12.87
N LEU A 62 -3.23 19.26 13.49
CA LEU A 62 -2.87 17.89 13.87
C LEU A 62 -3.02 17.69 15.37
N TYR A 63 -3.76 16.65 15.75
CA TYR A 63 -3.93 16.27 17.15
C TYR A 63 -3.35 14.87 17.40
N ILE A 64 -2.68 14.69 18.52
CA ILE A 64 -2.21 13.39 19.02
C ILE A 64 -2.68 13.26 20.48
N ASP A 65 -3.39 12.18 20.81
CA ASP A 65 -3.95 11.94 22.13
C ASP A 65 -4.77 13.15 22.65
N GLY A 66 -5.61 13.71 21.76
CA GLY A 66 -6.46 14.88 22.02
C GLY A 66 -5.73 16.22 22.15
N LYS A 67 -4.40 16.27 21.97
CA LYS A 67 -3.59 17.51 22.05
C LYS A 67 -3.21 17.98 20.66
N ARG A 68 -3.43 19.26 20.37
CA ARG A 68 -2.92 19.91 19.16
C ARG A 68 -1.39 19.99 19.23
N VAL A 69 -0.70 19.49 18.17
CA VAL A 69 0.76 19.34 18.18
C VAL A 69 1.49 20.15 17.10
N ASN A 70 0.81 21.05 16.40
CA ASN A 70 1.42 21.81 15.29
C ASN A 70 2.75 22.46 15.70
N GLU A 71 2.79 23.14 16.85
CA GLU A 71 3.96 23.85 17.37
C GLU A 71 4.80 23.01 18.36
N THR A 72 4.37 21.76 18.64
CA THR A 72 5.11 20.90 19.58
C THR A 72 6.40 20.39 18.94
N ALA A 73 7.52 20.58 19.62
CA ALA A 73 8.81 20.11 19.14
C ALA A 73 8.84 18.57 18.96
N PRO A 74 9.58 18.04 17.98
CA PRO A 74 9.60 16.59 17.66
C PRO A 74 9.87 15.68 18.87
N ARG A 75 10.76 16.08 19.78
CA ARG A 75 11.13 15.30 20.97
C ARG A 75 9.99 15.17 21.98
N ASP A 76 9.03 16.11 21.96
CA ASP A 76 7.96 16.22 22.96
C ASP A 76 6.62 15.64 22.44
N ARG A 77 6.58 15.13 21.18
CA ARG A 77 5.38 14.53 20.58
C ARG A 77 5.12 13.07 20.97
N GLY A 78 6.02 12.42 21.71
CA GLY A 78 5.85 11.02 22.12
C GLY A 78 5.97 10.03 20.96
N ILE A 79 6.84 10.29 19.98
CA ILE A 79 6.97 9.57 18.73
C ILE A 79 8.32 8.86 18.65
N ALA A 80 8.33 7.63 18.11
CA ALA A 80 9.52 6.97 17.62
C ALA A 80 9.47 6.86 16.10
N MET A 81 10.60 7.07 15.41
CA MET A 81 10.65 7.04 13.94
C MET A 81 11.81 6.19 13.43
N VAL A 82 11.53 5.39 12.39
CA VAL A 82 12.50 4.67 11.57
C VAL A 82 12.59 5.36 10.21
N PHE A 83 13.78 5.77 9.82
CA PHE A 83 14.05 6.46 8.56
C PHE A 83 14.43 5.47 7.46
N GLN A 84 14.17 5.82 6.22
CA GLN A 84 14.49 5.03 5.02
C GLN A 84 15.98 4.65 4.94
N ASN A 85 16.89 5.54 5.35
CA ASN A 85 18.34 5.32 5.35
C ASN A 85 18.86 4.74 6.68
N TYR A 86 17.94 4.27 7.55
CA TYR A 86 18.21 3.74 8.90
C TYR A 86 18.81 4.77 9.87
N ALA A 87 19.50 5.80 9.42
CA ALA A 87 20.15 6.87 10.17
C ALA A 87 20.95 6.37 11.39
N LEU A 88 21.72 5.26 11.23
CA LEU A 88 22.54 4.70 12.31
C LEU A 88 23.79 5.55 12.55
N TYR A 89 24.23 5.61 13.82
CA TYR A 89 25.48 6.23 14.20
C TYR A 89 26.66 5.34 13.79
N PRO A 90 27.48 5.70 12.77
CA PRO A 90 28.44 4.79 12.14
C PRO A 90 29.61 4.41 13.05
N HIS A 91 29.93 5.24 14.04
CA HIS A 91 31.00 5.03 14.99
C HIS A 91 30.60 4.20 16.23
N MET A 92 29.29 3.99 16.45
CA MET A 92 28.73 3.24 17.57
C MET A 92 28.49 1.77 17.22
N THR A 93 28.59 0.89 18.22
CA THR A 93 28.16 -0.52 18.11
C THR A 93 26.63 -0.63 18.06
N VAL A 94 26.09 -1.82 17.73
CA VAL A 94 24.66 -2.13 17.78
C VAL A 94 24.06 -1.74 19.12
N GLU A 95 24.63 -2.24 20.22
CA GLU A 95 24.19 -1.95 21.58
C GLU A 95 24.14 -0.45 21.86
N LYS A 96 25.21 0.29 21.48
CA LYS A 96 25.29 1.74 21.70
C LYS A 96 24.29 2.50 20.82
N ASN A 97 24.06 2.07 19.58
CA ASN A 97 23.03 2.63 18.71
C ASN A 97 21.63 2.51 19.32
N ILE A 98 21.28 1.30 19.79
CA ILE A 98 19.98 1.03 20.41
C ILE A 98 19.80 1.86 21.69
N GLY A 99 20.78 1.87 22.58
CA GLY A 99 20.70 2.55 23.87
C GLY A 99 20.86 4.07 23.82
N TYR A 100 21.30 4.65 22.69
CA TYR A 100 21.67 6.07 22.63
C TYR A 100 20.52 7.03 22.99
N GLY A 101 19.32 6.76 22.49
CA GLY A 101 18.14 7.59 22.79
C GLY A 101 17.79 7.60 24.27
N LEU A 102 17.86 6.43 24.92
CA LEU A 102 17.58 6.28 26.36
C LEU A 102 18.63 7.03 27.23
N LYS A 103 19.90 7.01 26.79
CA LYS A 103 20.96 7.75 27.46
C LYS A 103 20.70 9.27 27.40
N ASN A 104 20.24 9.79 26.26
CA ASN A 104 19.89 11.20 26.12
C ASN A 104 18.67 11.60 26.97
N MET A 105 17.77 10.64 27.23
CA MET A 105 16.65 10.81 28.18
C MET A 105 17.09 10.72 29.64
N LYS A 106 18.39 10.59 29.91
CA LYS A 106 18.98 10.46 31.26
C LYS A 106 18.42 9.25 32.06
N MET A 107 18.03 8.17 31.37
CA MET A 107 17.57 6.95 32.01
C MET A 107 18.71 6.28 32.78
N PRO A 108 18.46 5.64 33.95
CA PRO A 108 19.45 4.88 34.71
C PRO A 108 20.10 3.75 33.88
N ALA A 109 21.39 3.51 34.08
CA ALA A 109 22.18 2.59 33.25
C ALA A 109 21.69 1.15 33.31
N ASP A 110 21.17 0.70 34.44
CA ASP A 110 20.58 -0.63 34.64
C ASP A 110 19.29 -0.80 33.82
N GLN A 111 18.44 0.23 33.74
CA GLN A 111 17.23 0.23 32.94
C GLN A 111 17.56 0.28 31.43
N ILE A 112 18.55 1.09 31.03
CA ILE A 112 19.04 1.09 29.64
C ILE A 112 19.50 -0.31 29.26
N LYS A 113 20.31 -0.96 30.09
CA LYS A 113 20.81 -2.30 29.84
C LYS A 113 19.64 -3.29 29.63
N LYS A 114 18.66 -3.32 30.52
CA LYS A 114 17.49 -4.20 30.44
C LYS A 114 16.72 -4.01 29.12
N LYS A 115 16.45 -2.73 28.74
CA LYS A 115 15.72 -2.41 27.49
C LYS A 115 16.52 -2.77 26.24
N VAL A 116 17.82 -2.54 26.26
CA VAL A 116 18.73 -2.88 25.15
C VAL A 116 18.86 -4.39 25.01
N ASP A 117 19.02 -5.13 26.11
CA ASP A 117 19.06 -6.59 26.11
C ASP A 117 17.76 -7.16 25.52
N TRP A 118 16.60 -6.69 25.98
CA TRP A 118 15.30 -7.08 25.44
C TRP A 118 15.19 -6.80 23.92
N ALA A 119 15.61 -5.62 23.46
CA ALA A 119 15.53 -5.29 22.04
C ALA A 119 16.50 -6.12 21.18
N ILE A 120 17.69 -6.43 21.70
CA ILE A 120 18.66 -7.30 21.05
C ILE A 120 18.10 -8.72 20.91
N ASP A 121 17.44 -9.21 21.96
CA ASP A 121 16.86 -10.57 21.97
C ASP A 121 15.70 -10.69 20.98
N ILE A 122 14.74 -9.77 21.02
CA ILE A 122 13.56 -9.84 20.16
C ILE A 122 13.89 -9.67 18.66
N LEU A 123 14.98 -8.93 18.36
CA LEU A 123 15.43 -8.67 16.99
C LEU A 123 16.52 -9.65 16.50
N GLY A 124 16.90 -10.64 17.30
CA GLY A 124 17.92 -11.62 16.94
C GLY A 124 19.28 -11.00 16.62
N LEU A 125 19.71 -10.01 17.45
CA LEU A 125 20.94 -9.25 17.24
C LEU A 125 22.09 -9.63 18.18
N GLN A 126 21.97 -10.75 18.94
CA GLN A 126 22.94 -11.16 19.97
C GLN A 126 24.36 -11.25 19.44
N GLU A 127 24.57 -11.95 18.31
CA GLU A 127 25.88 -12.14 17.70
C GLU A 127 26.48 -10.86 17.12
N PHE A 128 25.63 -9.84 16.88
CA PHE A 128 26.02 -8.58 16.25
C PHE A 128 26.19 -7.43 17.26
N ARG A 129 25.92 -7.69 18.55
CA ARG A 129 25.83 -6.69 19.63
C ARG A 129 26.98 -5.67 19.64
N TYR A 130 28.19 -6.12 19.43
CA TYR A 130 29.39 -5.29 19.48
C TYR A 130 29.90 -4.86 18.10
N ARG A 131 29.21 -5.23 17.01
CA ARG A 131 29.57 -4.81 15.64
C ARG A 131 29.14 -3.38 15.38
N LYS A 132 29.86 -2.71 14.47
CA LYS A 132 29.50 -1.37 13.96
C LYS A 132 28.68 -1.50 12.67
N PRO A 133 27.89 -0.49 12.27
CA PRO A 133 27.03 -0.51 11.10
C PRO A 133 27.72 -0.94 9.80
N LYS A 134 28.97 -0.57 9.58
CA LYS A 134 29.74 -0.95 8.39
C LYS A 134 29.94 -2.48 8.22
N ASN A 135 29.84 -3.23 9.30
CA ASN A 135 30.04 -4.68 9.36
C ASN A 135 28.69 -5.43 9.45
N LEU A 136 27.58 -4.79 9.09
CA LEU A 136 26.24 -5.35 9.14
C LEU A 136 25.64 -5.42 7.72
N SER A 137 24.83 -6.45 7.47
CA SER A 137 23.98 -6.51 6.27
C SER A 137 22.86 -5.46 6.30
N GLY A 138 22.16 -5.24 5.18
CA GLY A 138 21.02 -4.33 5.09
C GLY A 138 19.96 -4.61 6.16
N GLY A 139 19.52 -5.88 6.26
CA GLY A 139 18.52 -6.29 7.26
C GLY A 139 18.99 -6.18 8.69
N GLN A 140 20.28 -6.45 8.96
CA GLN A 140 20.83 -6.23 10.30
C GLN A 140 20.84 -4.75 10.67
N ARG A 141 21.21 -3.85 9.73
CA ARG A 141 21.13 -2.40 9.94
C ARG A 141 19.70 -1.95 10.23
N GLN A 142 18.74 -2.49 9.50
CA GLN A 142 17.33 -2.20 9.71
C GLN A 142 16.86 -2.66 11.09
N ARG A 143 17.17 -3.90 11.51
CA ARG A 143 16.85 -4.38 12.87
C ARG A 143 17.43 -3.48 13.95
N VAL A 144 18.65 -2.96 13.75
CA VAL A 144 19.24 -1.99 14.68
C VAL A 144 18.44 -0.69 14.72
N ALA A 145 17.97 -0.19 13.58
CA ALA A 145 17.12 1.00 13.51
C ALA A 145 15.77 0.78 14.19
N LEU A 146 15.14 -0.38 13.97
CA LEU A 146 13.94 -0.81 14.70
C LEU A 146 14.22 -0.87 16.22
N GLY A 147 15.31 -1.53 16.64
CA GLY A 147 15.71 -1.61 18.04
C GLY A 147 15.86 -0.25 18.70
N ARG A 148 16.47 0.70 18.01
CA ARG A 148 16.61 2.08 18.48
C ARG A 148 15.27 2.78 18.67
N ALA A 149 14.28 2.44 17.88
CA ALA A 149 12.95 3.04 17.97
C ALA A 149 12.11 2.38 19.07
N ILE A 150 12.07 1.02 19.15
CA ILE A 150 11.21 0.29 20.07
C ILE A 150 11.59 0.46 21.55
N VAL A 151 12.89 0.61 21.87
CA VAL A 151 13.34 0.80 23.27
C VAL A 151 12.79 2.05 23.91
N LYS A 152 12.38 3.04 23.11
CA LYS A 152 11.77 4.29 23.61
C LYS A 152 10.37 4.07 24.15
N ASN A 153 9.69 3.00 23.77
CA ASN A 153 8.34 2.64 24.18
C ASN A 153 7.34 3.81 24.00
N GLN A 154 7.33 4.39 22.82
CA GLN A 154 6.44 5.50 22.47
C GLN A 154 5.08 4.98 21.99
N LYS A 155 4.03 5.78 22.18
CA LYS A 155 2.67 5.43 21.74
C LYS A 155 2.50 5.50 20.21
N VAL A 156 3.31 6.29 19.51
CA VAL A 156 3.28 6.47 18.05
C VAL A 156 4.58 5.98 17.44
N PHE A 157 4.48 5.13 16.45
CA PHE A 157 5.60 4.54 15.72
C PHE A 157 5.51 4.88 14.23
N LEU A 158 6.46 5.66 13.73
CA LEU A 158 6.51 6.10 12.34
C LEU A 158 7.59 5.34 11.57
N MET A 159 7.27 4.88 10.37
CA MET A 159 8.22 4.19 9.48
C MET A 159 8.17 4.80 8.08
N ASP A 160 9.28 5.40 7.64
CA ASP A 160 9.42 5.99 6.31
C ASP A 160 10.16 5.03 5.40
N GLU A 161 9.44 4.28 4.56
CA GLU A 161 9.92 3.27 3.61
C GLU A 161 11.01 2.33 4.18
N PRO A 162 10.77 1.67 5.32
CA PRO A 162 11.84 0.98 6.05
C PRO A 162 12.40 -0.23 5.29
N LEU A 163 11.65 -0.82 4.35
CA LEU A 163 12.04 -2.04 3.61
C LEU A 163 12.59 -1.78 2.20
N SER A 164 12.57 -0.52 1.71
CA SER A 164 12.91 -0.18 0.34
C SER A 164 14.32 -0.60 -0.09
N ASN A 165 15.28 -0.60 0.84
CA ASN A 165 16.69 -0.92 0.57
C ASN A 165 17.06 -2.40 0.81
N LEU A 166 16.06 -3.31 0.90
CA LEU A 166 16.27 -4.73 1.14
C LEU A 166 15.97 -5.57 -0.10
N ASP A 167 16.67 -6.72 -0.22
CA ASP A 167 16.33 -7.73 -1.21
C ASP A 167 14.97 -8.39 -0.93
N ALA A 168 14.38 -9.02 -1.96
CA ALA A 168 13.02 -9.58 -1.89
C ALA A 168 12.84 -10.61 -0.77
N LYS A 169 13.80 -11.52 -0.58
CA LYS A 169 13.73 -12.58 0.45
C LYS A 169 13.75 -11.98 1.86
N LEU A 170 14.63 -11.01 2.09
CA LEU A 170 14.76 -10.35 3.37
C LEU A 170 13.54 -9.47 3.67
N ARG A 171 12.97 -8.83 2.64
CA ARG A 171 11.75 -8.02 2.76
C ARG A 171 10.57 -8.84 3.29
N VAL A 172 10.38 -10.08 2.77
CA VAL A 172 9.33 -11.00 3.28
C VAL A 172 9.50 -11.30 4.77
N SER A 173 10.71 -11.66 5.21
CA SER A 173 10.97 -11.96 6.62
C SER A 173 10.76 -10.72 7.52
N MET A 174 11.17 -9.55 7.05
CA MET A 174 11.05 -8.30 7.81
C MET A 174 9.60 -7.82 7.94
N ARG A 175 8.73 -8.04 6.94
CA ARG A 175 7.29 -7.77 7.08
C ARG A 175 6.69 -8.55 8.25
N THR A 176 6.97 -9.84 8.33
CA THR A 176 6.50 -10.69 9.43
C THR A 176 7.00 -10.19 10.78
N GLU A 177 8.27 -9.78 10.84
CA GLU A 177 8.90 -9.26 12.06
C GLU A 177 8.28 -7.93 12.51
N ILE A 178 8.07 -6.99 11.58
CA ILE A 178 7.41 -5.70 11.86
C ILE A 178 5.97 -5.92 12.36
N SER A 179 5.19 -6.79 11.71
CA SER A 179 3.82 -7.11 12.14
C SER A 179 3.80 -7.75 13.54
N LYS A 180 4.78 -8.61 13.86
CA LYS A 180 4.92 -9.17 15.21
C LYS A 180 5.24 -8.09 16.23
N LEU A 181 6.22 -7.24 15.96
CA LEU A 181 6.60 -6.13 16.83
C LEU A 181 5.45 -5.17 17.10
N HIS A 182 4.67 -4.81 16.07
CA HIS A 182 3.49 -3.96 16.24
C HIS A 182 2.51 -4.54 17.26
N ARG A 183 2.17 -5.85 17.12
CA ARG A 183 1.26 -6.54 18.07
C ARG A 183 1.79 -6.56 19.50
N GLU A 184 3.10 -6.77 19.66
CA GLU A 184 3.75 -6.83 20.99
C GLU A 184 3.84 -5.44 21.65
N MET A 185 4.09 -4.39 20.87
CA MET A 185 4.26 -3.02 21.38
C MET A 185 2.95 -2.31 21.68
N SER A 186 1.83 -2.73 21.10
CA SER A 186 0.53 -2.05 21.21
C SER A 186 0.63 -0.54 20.90
N ALA A 187 1.49 -0.14 19.97
CA ALA A 187 1.69 1.23 19.55
C ALA A 187 0.89 1.52 18.26
N THR A 188 0.41 2.73 18.11
CA THR A 188 -0.17 3.19 16.83
C THR A 188 0.94 3.34 15.80
N THR A 189 0.85 2.60 14.70
CA THR A 189 1.90 2.56 13.68
C THR A 189 1.44 3.23 12.39
N ILE A 190 2.23 4.18 11.89
CA ILE A 190 2.04 4.78 10.57
C ILE A 190 3.23 4.36 9.70
N TYR A 191 2.92 3.66 8.63
CA TYR A 191 3.88 3.04 7.73
C TYR A 191 3.78 3.64 6.33
N VAL A 192 4.84 4.23 5.85
CA VAL A 192 4.93 4.75 4.47
C VAL A 192 5.62 3.72 3.60
N THR A 193 5.02 3.40 2.47
CA THR A 193 5.62 2.53 1.46
C THR A 193 5.10 2.88 0.05
N HIS A 194 5.85 2.48 -0.96
CA HIS A 194 5.38 2.40 -2.35
C HIS A 194 5.07 0.96 -2.78
N ASP A 195 5.35 -0.02 -1.92
CA ASP A 195 5.07 -1.44 -2.15
C ASP A 195 3.68 -1.79 -1.62
N GLN A 196 2.75 -2.08 -2.55
CA GLN A 196 1.38 -2.44 -2.21
C GLN A 196 1.29 -3.76 -1.42
N VAL A 197 2.22 -4.71 -1.65
CA VAL A 197 2.21 -5.99 -0.93
C VAL A 197 2.53 -5.77 0.55
N GLU A 198 3.43 -4.83 0.86
CA GLU A 198 3.70 -4.45 2.25
C GLU A 198 2.45 -3.92 2.93
N ALA A 199 1.77 -2.95 2.31
CA ALA A 199 0.54 -2.36 2.85
C ALA A 199 -0.59 -3.40 2.99
N MET A 200 -0.85 -4.18 1.94
CA MET A 200 -1.91 -5.20 1.91
C MET A 200 -1.73 -6.29 2.97
N THR A 201 -0.47 -6.62 3.33
CA THR A 201 -0.17 -7.74 4.26
C THR A 201 -0.02 -7.32 5.71
N MET A 202 0.26 -6.05 5.99
CA MET A 202 0.58 -5.59 7.35
C MET A 202 -0.46 -4.63 7.94
N ALA A 203 -1.15 -3.84 7.12
CA ALA A 203 -1.98 -2.75 7.61
C ALA A 203 -3.41 -3.18 7.95
N ASP A 204 -3.97 -2.60 9.01
CA ASP A 204 -5.39 -2.67 9.34
C ASP A 204 -6.21 -1.83 8.34
N ARG A 205 -5.71 -0.62 8.01
CA ARG A 205 -6.21 0.24 6.94
C ARG A 205 -5.08 0.81 6.10
N ILE A 206 -5.42 1.08 4.85
CA ILE A 206 -4.52 1.71 3.88
C ILE A 206 -5.11 3.06 3.48
N VAL A 207 -4.25 4.07 3.38
CA VAL A 207 -4.54 5.38 2.80
C VAL A 207 -3.86 5.46 1.44
N ILE A 208 -4.65 5.51 0.38
CA ILE A 208 -4.13 5.68 -0.99
C ILE A 208 -4.08 7.17 -1.30
N MET A 209 -2.89 7.65 -1.69
CA MET A 209 -2.64 9.07 -1.99
C MET A 209 -2.21 9.27 -3.44
N LYS A 210 -2.73 10.34 -4.05
CA LYS A 210 -2.30 10.83 -5.35
C LYS A 210 -2.22 12.37 -5.29
N GLU A 211 -1.10 12.94 -5.74
CA GLU A 211 -0.93 14.40 -5.87
C GLU A 211 -1.30 15.20 -4.61
N GLY A 212 -0.91 14.70 -3.44
CA GLY A 212 -1.17 15.36 -2.15
C GLY A 212 -2.54 15.10 -1.54
N VAL A 213 -3.44 14.39 -2.25
CA VAL A 213 -4.83 14.17 -1.85
C VAL A 213 -5.08 12.69 -1.55
N ILE A 214 -5.90 12.43 -0.52
CA ILE A 214 -6.41 11.07 -0.24
C ILE A 214 -7.39 10.67 -1.34
N GLN A 215 -7.15 9.53 -1.97
CA GLN A 215 -8.07 8.95 -2.95
C GLN A 215 -9.07 8.01 -2.29
N GLN A 216 -8.59 7.14 -1.41
CA GLN A 216 -9.45 6.21 -0.65
C GLN A 216 -8.74 5.80 0.64
N VAL A 217 -9.54 5.54 1.68
CA VAL A 217 -9.10 4.93 2.94
C VAL A 217 -10.01 3.73 3.23
N GLY A 218 -9.42 2.59 3.50
CA GLY A 218 -10.20 1.38 3.80
C GLY A 218 -9.33 0.19 4.21
N LYS A 219 -9.96 -0.92 4.53
CA LYS A 219 -9.27 -2.19 4.75
C LYS A 219 -8.64 -2.69 3.44
N PRO A 220 -7.55 -3.48 3.49
CA PRO A 220 -6.87 -3.96 2.29
C PRO A 220 -7.82 -4.56 1.23
N MET A 221 -8.66 -5.52 1.62
CA MET A 221 -9.58 -6.17 0.69
C MET A 221 -10.72 -5.27 0.21
N GLU A 222 -11.13 -4.28 1.00
CA GLU A 222 -12.11 -3.28 0.57
C GLU A 222 -11.58 -2.42 -0.59
N LEU A 223 -10.32 -1.99 -0.50
CA LEU A 223 -9.66 -1.22 -1.57
C LEU A 223 -9.45 -2.07 -2.84
N TYR A 224 -9.24 -3.37 -2.65
CA TYR A 224 -9.04 -4.32 -3.75
C TYR A 224 -10.34 -4.63 -4.48
N ASP A 225 -11.40 -4.97 -3.73
CA ASP A 225 -12.70 -5.40 -4.27
C ASP A 225 -13.62 -4.22 -4.63
N HIS A 226 -13.48 -3.06 -3.96
CA HIS A 226 -14.37 -1.89 -4.10
C HIS A 226 -13.57 -0.59 -4.26
N PRO A 227 -12.74 -0.48 -5.32
CA PRO A 227 -12.02 0.77 -5.58
C PRO A 227 -13.00 1.90 -5.95
N VAL A 228 -12.85 3.08 -5.33
CA VAL A 228 -13.76 4.21 -5.58
C VAL A 228 -13.54 4.88 -6.93
N ASN A 229 -12.36 4.72 -7.54
CA ASN A 229 -12.04 5.29 -8.84
C ASN A 229 -11.03 4.43 -9.61
N LYS A 230 -10.85 4.75 -10.89
CA LYS A 230 -9.94 4.06 -11.83
C LYS A 230 -8.49 4.08 -11.34
N PHE A 231 -8.05 5.19 -10.71
CA PHE A 231 -6.71 5.27 -10.15
C PHE A 231 -6.48 4.24 -9.05
N VAL A 232 -7.37 4.13 -8.07
CA VAL A 232 -7.26 3.14 -6.99
C VAL A 232 -7.30 1.72 -7.54
N ALA A 233 -8.21 1.44 -8.50
CA ALA A 233 -8.35 0.15 -9.15
C ALA A 233 -7.06 -0.30 -9.86
N GLY A 234 -6.40 0.62 -10.57
CA GLY A 234 -5.13 0.35 -11.28
C GLY A 234 -3.91 0.35 -10.36
N PHE A 235 -3.96 1.11 -9.25
CA PHE A 235 -2.84 1.18 -8.31
C PHE A 235 -2.76 -0.06 -7.40
N ILE A 236 -3.88 -0.63 -6.97
CA ILE A 236 -3.93 -1.81 -6.09
C ILE A 236 -4.13 -3.07 -6.93
N GLY A 237 -3.20 -4.01 -6.80
CA GLY A 237 -3.17 -5.29 -7.51
C GLY A 237 -1.95 -5.41 -8.44
N SER A 238 -1.43 -6.64 -8.57
CA SER A 238 -0.33 -6.97 -9.48
C SER A 238 -0.62 -8.34 -10.10
N PRO A 239 -0.83 -8.40 -11.43
CA PRO A 239 -0.83 -7.29 -12.38
C PRO A 239 -1.93 -6.26 -12.11
N GLN A 240 -1.82 -5.09 -12.74
CA GLN A 240 -2.85 -4.06 -12.65
C GLN A 240 -4.18 -4.55 -13.21
N MET A 241 -5.29 -3.93 -12.80
CA MET A 241 -6.60 -4.16 -13.40
C MET A 241 -6.56 -3.84 -14.90
N ASN A 242 -7.15 -4.71 -15.71
CA ASN A 242 -7.37 -4.40 -17.13
C ASN A 242 -8.46 -3.33 -17.27
N PHE A 243 -8.26 -2.37 -18.16
CA PHE A 243 -9.22 -1.31 -18.47
C PHE A 243 -9.52 -1.32 -19.95
N PHE A 244 -10.82 -1.32 -20.29
CA PHE A 244 -11.30 -1.30 -21.66
C PHE A 244 -12.26 -0.13 -21.82
N ASP A 245 -12.08 0.68 -22.88
CA ASP A 245 -13.08 1.65 -23.26
C ASP A 245 -14.23 0.94 -23.95
N VAL A 246 -15.45 1.17 -23.47
CA VAL A 246 -16.65 0.47 -23.89
C VAL A 246 -17.84 1.40 -24.02
N THR A 247 -18.84 0.96 -24.80
CA THR A 247 -20.15 1.61 -24.84
C THR A 247 -21.20 0.64 -24.28
N LEU A 248 -21.95 1.07 -23.27
CA LEU A 248 -23.07 0.32 -22.71
C LEU A 248 -24.38 0.84 -23.28
N LYS A 249 -25.19 -0.06 -23.85
CA LYS A 249 -26.56 0.23 -24.33
C LYS A 249 -27.48 -0.90 -23.91
N GLY A 250 -28.45 -0.58 -23.06
CA GLY A 250 -29.32 -1.61 -22.46
C GLY A 250 -28.49 -2.56 -21.58
N ASN A 251 -28.41 -3.82 -21.97
CA ASN A 251 -27.60 -4.85 -21.30
C ASN A 251 -26.37 -5.28 -22.12
N GLU A 252 -26.11 -4.65 -23.26
CA GLU A 252 -25.00 -4.97 -24.15
C GLU A 252 -23.84 -3.98 -23.94
N VAL A 253 -22.68 -4.49 -23.59
CA VAL A 253 -21.40 -3.76 -23.59
C VAL A 253 -20.70 -4.04 -24.90
N THR A 254 -20.34 -3.00 -25.66
CA THR A 254 -19.58 -3.10 -26.91
C THR A 254 -18.17 -2.58 -26.69
N PHE A 255 -17.16 -3.39 -26.97
CA PHE A 255 -15.74 -3.03 -26.94
C PHE A 255 -15.32 -2.32 -28.22
N GLU A 256 -14.17 -1.63 -28.21
CA GLU A 256 -13.66 -0.90 -29.39
C GLU A 256 -13.41 -1.81 -30.61
N ASP A 257 -13.03 -3.07 -30.40
CA ASP A 257 -12.81 -4.07 -31.46
C ASP A 257 -14.10 -4.72 -31.98
N GLY A 258 -15.28 -4.29 -31.48
CA GLY A 258 -16.61 -4.77 -31.86
C GLY A 258 -17.07 -6.03 -31.11
N ASN A 259 -16.26 -6.60 -30.21
CA ASN A 259 -16.69 -7.66 -29.33
C ASN A 259 -17.82 -7.19 -28.39
N LYS A 260 -18.70 -8.10 -27.98
CA LYS A 260 -19.87 -7.77 -27.19
C LYS A 260 -19.95 -8.63 -25.95
N LEU A 261 -20.34 -8.04 -24.83
CA LEU A 261 -20.55 -8.71 -23.54
C LEU A 261 -21.96 -8.40 -23.03
N MET A 262 -22.71 -9.44 -22.71
CA MET A 262 -24.06 -9.29 -22.16
C MET A 262 -24.01 -9.25 -20.65
N LEU A 263 -24.51 -8.17 -20.04
CA LEU A 263 -24.52 -8.00 -18.59
C LEU A 263 -25.75 -8.64 -17.96
N PRO A 264 -25.59 -9.35 -16.84
CA PRO A 264 -26.71 -9.83 -16.08
C PRO A 264 -27.49 -8.69 -15.38
N GLU A 265 -28.78 -8.92 -15.15
CA GLU A 265 -29.70 -7.93 -14.55
C GLU A 265 -29.19 -7.37 -13.19
N ALA A 266 -28.46 -8.20 -12.43
CA ALA A 266 -27.89 -7.80 -11.14
C ALA A 266 -26.87 -6.63 -11.27
N ILE A 267 -26.08 -6.60 -12.34
CA ILE A 267 -25.14 -5.50 -12.62
C ILE A 267 -25.88 -4.26 -13.12
N LEU A 268 -26.87 -4.45 -14.03
CA LEU A 268 -27.67 -3.34 -14.55
C LEU A 268 -28.42 -2.59 -13.43
N LYS A 269 -28.92 -3.31 -12.44
CA LYS A 269 -29.55 -2.70 -11.27
C LYS A 269 -28.60 -1.81 -10.49
N LYS A 270 -27.33 -2.23 -10.34
CA LYS A 270 -26.31 -1.42 -9.68
C LYS A 270 -25.92 -0.19 -10.49
N LEU A 271 -25.84 -0.30 -11.81
CA LEU A 271 -25.57 0.80 -12.73
C LEU A 271 -26.69 1.86 -12.75
N ASN A 272 -27.87 1.54 -12.21
CA ASN A 272 -29.00 2.47 -12.03
C ASN A 272 -29.36 3.26 -13.30
N GLY A 273 -29.43 2.57 -14.45
CA GLY A 273 -29.80 3.18 -15.74
C GLY A 273 -28.70 4.01 -16.41
N LYS A 274 -27.46 3.91 -15.95
CA LYS A 274 -26.31 4.51 -16.66
C LYS A 274 -26.07 3.80 -17.97
N GLU A 275 -25.94 4.56 -19.03
CA GLU A 275 -25.62 4.10 -20.39
C GLU A 275 -24.60 5.06 -21.04
N GLY A 276 -24.01 4.66 -22.17
CA GLY A 276 -23.07 5.46 -22.94
C GLY A 276 -21.63 4.99 -22.81
N GLU A 277 -20.69 5.88 -23.11
CA GLU A 277 -19.25 5.61 -23.03
C GLU A 277 -18.78 5.54 -21.57
N MET A 278 -18.00 4.52 -21.25
CA MET A 278 -17.41 4.29 -19.92
C MET A 278 -16.15 3.42 -20.02
N THR A 279 -15.40 3.31 -18.94
CA THR A 279 -14.30 2.36 -18.86
C THR A 279 -14.73 1.13 -18.05
N LEU A 280 -14.64 -0.05 -18.65
CA LEU A 280 -14.82 -1.33 -17.97
C LEU A 280 -13.49 -1.77 -17.34
N GLY A 281 -13.50 -2.10 -16.08
CA GLY A 281 -12.34 -2.66 -15.35
C GLY A 281 -12.57 -4.10 -14.93
N ILE A 282 -11.55 -4.95 -15.09
CA ILE A 282 -11.54 -6.32 -14.58
C ILE A 282 -10.13 -6.75 -14.22
N ARG A 283 -9.99 -7.51 -13.13
CA ARG A 283 -8.68 -8.03 -12.73
C ARG A 283 -8.28 -9.24 -13.57
N GLY A 284 -6.99 -9.48 -13.73
CA GLY A 284 -6.47 -10.60 -14.53
C GLY A 284 -6.95 -11.96 -14.05
N GLU A 285 -7.08 -12.17 -12.75
CA GLU A 285 -7.59 -13.40 -12.14
C GLU A 285 -9.09 -13.63 -12.35
N ASP A 286 -9.83 -12.59 -12.76
CA ASP A 286 -11.28 -12.65 -13.01
C ASP A 286 -11.61 -12.81 -14.51
N LEU A 287 -10.60 -12.89 -15.36
CA LEU A 287 -10.69 -13.42 -16.71
C LEU A 287 -10.52 -14.94 -16.64
N LYS A 288 -11.62 -15.70 -16.76
CA LYS A 288 -11.63 -17.16 -16.57
C LYS A 288 -11.51 -17.90 -17.89
N MET A 289 -10.63 -18.91 -17.92
CA MET A 289 -10.35 -19.76 -19.08
C MET A 289 -10.70 -21.24 -18.81
N ASP A 290 -11.04 -21.59 -17.58
CA ASP A 290 -11.40 -22.96 -17.22
C ASP A 290 -12.73 -23.39 -17.81
N GLY A 291 -12.85 -24.69 -18.14
CA GLY A 291 -14.00 -25.24 -18.85
C GLY A 291 -15.35 -25.07 -18.13
N GLN A 292 -15.35 -24.99 -16.78
CA GLN A 292 -16.58 -24.80 -16.02
C GLN A 292 -17.13 -23.37 -16.22
N ASN A 293 -16.29 -22.35 -16.14
CA ASN A 293 -16.71 -20.97 -16.36
C ASN A 293 -17.03 -20.70 -17.84
N LEU A 294 -16.26 -21.29 -18.76
CA LEU A 294 -16.55 -21.22 -20.19
C LEU A 294 -17.91 -21.79 -20.55
N GLU A 295 -18.33 -22.87 -19.91
CA GLU A 295 -19.66 -23.44 -20.16
C GLU A 295 -20.79 -22.66 -19.48
N LEU A 296 -20.55 -22.16 -18.25
CA LEU A 296 -21.52 -21.37 -17.50
C LEU A 296 -21.87 -20.06 -18.21
N TYR A 297 -20.89 -19.41 -18.81
CA TYR A 297 -21.03 -18.11 -19.48
C TYR A 297 -20.83 -18.24 -21.00
N LYS A 298 -21.27 -19.32 -21.60
CA LYS A 298 -21.02 -19.65 -23.02
C LYS A 298 -21.43 -18.56 -24.02
N GLU A 299 -22.44 -17.76 -23.69
CA GLU A 299 -22.91 -16.64 -24.54
C GLU A 299 -21.96 -15.43 -24.51
N ASN A 300 -21.06 -15.37 -23.54
CA ASN A 300 -20.09 -14.32 -23.32
C ASN A 300 -18.64 -14.78 -23.55
N LYS A 301 -18.45 -15.89 -24.27
CA LYS A 301 -17.10 -16.34 -24.62
C LYS A 301 -16.42 -15.36 -25.55
N MET A 302 -15.22 -14.97 -25.19
CA MET A 302 -14.33 -14.13 -25.98
C MET A 302 -13.15 -14.96 -26.46
N LYS A 303 -12.54 -14.54 -27.55
CA LYS A 303 -11.35 -15.15 -28.13
C LYS A 303 -10.23 -14.12 -28.26
N ALA A 304 -9.01 -14.55 -28.03
CA ALA A 304 -7.83 -13.75 -28.26
C ALA A 304 -6.63 -14.64 -28.61
N VAL A 305 -5.58 -14.02 -29.14
CA VAL A 305 -4.29 -14.70 -29.41
C VAL A 305 -3.27 -14.20 -28.43
N ILE A 306 -2.57 -15.11 -27.77
CA ILE A 306 -1.52 -14.79 -26.80
C ILE A 306 -0.36 -14.10 -27.50
N THR A 307 0.02 -12.93 -26.99
CA THR A 307 1.14 -12.12 -27.49
C THR A 307 2.42 -12.29 -26.66
N ASP A 308 2.26 -12.60 -25.33
CA ASP A 308 3.39 -12.84 -24.42
C ASP A 308 2.94 -13.66 -23.21
N THR A 309 3.91 -14.29 -22.53
CA THR A 309 3.64 -15.12 -21.33
C THR A 309 4.73 -14.90 -20.27
N GLU A 310 4.31 -14.71 -19.01
CA GLU A 310 5.19 -14.70 -17.84
C GLU A 310 4.92 -15.90 -16.94
N VAL A 311 5.88 -16.82 -16.84
CA VAL A 311 5.78 -18.01 -15.99
C VAL A 311 6.38 -17.70 -14.61
N MET A 312 5.53 -17.61 -13.58
CA MET A 312 5.96 -17.23 -12.22
C MET A 312 6.10 -18.41 -11.25
N GLY A 313 5.88 -19.65 -11.75
CA GLY A 313 6.06 -20.88 -10.99
C GLY A 313 4.81 -21.38 -10.27
N ASN A 314 4.03 -20.55 -9.61
CA ASN A 314 2.75 -20.89 -9.00
C ASN A 314 1.54 -20.48 -9.86
N GLU A 315 1.72 -19.47 -10.70
CA GLU A 315 0.74 -18.89 -11.61
C GLU A 315 1.44 -18.38 -12.86
N ASN A 316 0.68 -18.12 -13.93
CA ASN A 316 1.16 -17.54 -15.19
C ASN A 316 0.36 -16.30 -15.53
N ASN A 317 1.01 -15.27 -16.06
CA ASN A 317 0.35 -14.14 -16.70
C ASN A 317 0.37 -14.36 -18.21
N LEU A 318 -0.82 -14.33 -18.83
CA LEU A 318 -0.99 -14.42 -20.29
C LEU A 318 -1.38 -13.04 -20.79
N TYR A 319 -0.59 -12.50 -21.71
CA TYR A 319 -0.82 -11.19 -22.33
C TYR A 319 -1.41 -11.39 -23.73
N PHE A 320 -2.42 -10.59 -24.09
CA PHE A 320 -3.10 -10.65 -25.38
C PHE A 320 -3.74 -9.31 -25.76
N GLN A 321 -4.08 -9.13 -27.02
CA GLN A 321 -4.81 -7.96 -27.49
C GLN A 321 -6.31 -8.24 -27.44
N PHE A 322 -7.07 -7.36 -26.80
CA PHE A 322 -8.53 -7.46 -26.72
C PHE A 322 -9.14 -6.09 -26.43
N GLY A 323 -10.29 -5.77 -27.02
CA GLY A 323 -11.01 -4.53 -26.76
C GLY A 323 -10.22 -3.26 -27.07
N GLY A 324 -9.31 -3.31 -28.06
CA GLY A 324 -8.48 -2.16 -28.46
C GLY A 324 -7.22 -1.96 -27.61
N CYS A 325 -6.97 -2.77 -26.57
CA CYS A 325 -5.79 -2.62 -25.72
C CYS A 325 -5.13 -3.96 -25.38
N GLN A 326 -3.94 -3.88 -24.76
CA GLN A 326 -3.28 -5.06 -24.19
C GLN A 326 -3.98 -5.45 -22.89
N ALA A 327 -4.41 -6.70 -22.78
CA ALA A 327 -4.99 -7.30 -21.59
C ALA A 327 -4.05 -8.35 -21.00
N VAL A 328 -4.21 -8.61 -19.70
CA VAL A 328 -3.51 -9.68 -18.98
C VAL A 328 -4.50 -10.55 -18.23
N ALA A 329 -4.43 -11.87 -18.44
CA ALA A 329 -5.12 -12.84 -17.60
C ALA A 329 -4.11 -13.54 -16.69
N ARG A 330 -4.49 -13.71 -15.42
CA ARG A 330 -3.73 -14.51 -14.45
C ARG A 330 -4.37 -15.87 -14.32
N VAL A 331 -3.61 -16.90 -14.67
CA VAL A 331 -4.09 -18.29 -14.74
C VAL A 331 -3.26 -19.21 -13.85
N SER A 332 -3.78 -20.39 -13.57
CA SER A 332 -3.07 -21.43 -12.84
C SER A 332 -1.82 -21.88 -13.60
N LYS A 333 -0.75 -22.26 -12.89
CA LYS A 333 0.46 -22.85 -13.49
C LYS A 333 0.22 -24.08 -14.37
N TYR A 334 -0.94 -24.72 -14.24
CA TYR A 334 -1.32 -25.90 -15.05
C TYR A 334 -1.97 -25.51 -16.38
N GLU A 335 -2.38 -24.28 -16.56
CA GLU A 335 -2.85 -23.74 -17.83
C GLU A 335 -1.62 -23.29 -18.63
N ILE A 336 -1.10 -24.23 -19.42
CA ILE A 336 0.09 -24.02 -20.25
C ILE A 336 -0.39 -23.53 -21.61
N SER A 337 -0.11 -22.28 -21.92
CA SER A 337 -0.35 -21.69 -23.24
C SER A 337 0.92 -21.00 -23.71
N GLN A 338 1.15 -20.98 -25.03
CA GLN A 338 2.31 -20.39 -25.68
C GLN A 338 1.93 -19.14 -26.46
N VAL A 339 2.92 -18.33 -26.76
CA VAL A 339 2.75 -17.19 -27.68
C VAL A 339 2.26 -17.74 -29.05
N GLY A 340 1.18 -17.14 -29.54
CA GLY A 340 0.50 -17.53 -30.78
C GLY A 340 -0.69 -18.49 -30.59
N ASP A 341 -0.90 -19.04 -29.39
CA ASP A 341 -2.07 -19.86 -29.11
C ASP A 341 -3.34 -19.01 -29.08
N GLU A 342 -4.45 -19.52 -29.66
CA GLU A 342 -5.78 -18.96 -29.49
C GLU A 342 -6.35 -19.42 -28.15
N ILE A 343 -6.82 -18.48 -27.34
CA ILE A 343 -7.48 -18.75 -26.06
C ILE A 343 -8.95 -18.35 -26.09
N GLU A 344 -9.78 -19.09 -25.35
CA GLU A 344 -11.14 -18.68 -25.00
C GLU A 344 -11.19 -18.27 -23.53
N PHE A 345 -11.88 -17.16 -23.26
CA PHE A 345 -12.06 -16.66 -21.90
C PHE A 345 -13.41 -15.98 -21.70
N VAL A 346 -13.80 -15.81 -20.44
CA VAL A 346 -15.01 -15.08 -20.06
C VAL A 346 -14.70 -14.09 -18.93
N PHE A 347 -15.40 -12.98 -18.91
CA PHE A 347 -15.41 -12.02 -17.83
C PHE A 347 -16.29 -12.52 -16.69
N MET A 348 -15.77 -12.57 -15.45
CA MET A 348 -16.60 -12.86 -14.27
C MET A 348 -17.53 -11.68 -14.00
N PRO A 349 -18.86 -11.81 -14.21
CA PRO A 349 -19.76 -10.66 -14.15
C PRO A 349 -19.76 -9.94 -12.79
N SER A 350 -19.67 -10.70 -11.69
CA SER A 350 -19.66 -10.16 -10.32
C SER A 350 -18.38 -9.36 -9.96
N LYS A 351 -17.36 -9.38 -10.82
CA LYS A 351 -16.05 -8.76 -10.63
C LYS A 351 -15.75 -7.65 -11.63
N ILE A 352 -16.73 -7.34 -12.49
CA ILE A 352 -16.61 -6.22 -13.43
C ILE A 352 -16.85 -4.90 -12.66
N HIS A 353 -16.05 -3.90 -12.98
CA HIS A 353 -16.20 -2.52 -12.54
C HIS A 353 -16.52 -1.63 -13.74
N PHE A 354 -17.25 -0.56 -13.50
CA PHE A 354 -17.49 0.46 -14.52
C PHE A 354 -17.13 1.83 -13.96
N PHE A 355 -16.27 2.53 -14.68
CA PHE A 355 -15.79 3.86 -14.30
C PHE A 355 -16.31 4.90 -15.28
N ASP A 356 -16.73 6.02 -14.73
CA ASP A 356 -17.06 7.21 -15.52
C ASP A 356 -15.84 7.65 -16.34
N LYS A 357 -16.05 8.02 -17.60
CA LYS A 357 -14.95 8.34 -18.52
C LYS A 357 -14.27 9.67 -18.20
N GLU A 358 -15.01 10.64 -17.64
CA GLU A 358 -14.50 11.99 -17.32
C GLU A 358 -14.01 12.08 -15.88
N THR A 359 -14.81 11.62 -14.92
CA THR A 359 -14.50 11.71 -13.48
C THR A 359 -13.67 10.56 -12.96
N GLU A 360 -13.54 9.48 -13.73
CA GLU A 360 -12.91 8.21 -13.34
C GLU A 360 -13.53 7.52 -12.11
N MET A 361 -14.67 8.01 -11.61
CA MET A 361 -15.34 7.43 -10.45
C MET A 361 -16.02 6.10 -10.79
N ASN A 362 -15.95 5.14 -9.86
CA ASN A 362 -16.59 3.84 -10.00
C ASN A 362 -18.11 3.97 -9.82
N TYR A 363 -18.87 3.30 -10.67
CA TYR A 363 -20.33 3.27 -10.61
C TYR A 363 -20.89 2.11 -9.74
N LEU A 364 -20.07 1.10 -9.40
CA LEU A 364 -20.51 -0.15 -8.75
C LEU A 364 -20.06 -0.27 -7.28
#